data_98aa0317703d1d87c1957b10bc89aae4
#
_entry.id   98aa0317703d1d87c1957b10bc89aae4
#
_cell.length_a   1.000
_cell.length_b   1.000
_cell.length_c   1.000
_cell.angle_alpha   90.00
_cell.angle_beta   90.00
_cell.angle_gamma   90.00
#
_symmetry.space_group_name_H-M   'P 1'
#
loop_
_entity.id
_entity.type
_entity.pdbx_description
1 polymer ?
#
loop_
_entity_poly.entity_id
_entity_poly.type
_entity_poly.pdbx_seq_one_letter_code
_entity_poly.pdbx_strand_id
1 'polypeptide(L)'
;MCEHCKTARPAFSRRSVMAGAASLLAASALSVNRVRAEQPETPTPPQNAISPAEALDRLMKGNARYVANTPNEKDFSAGRAERAVVQYPIVAVLSCSDSRVSPELVFDQGPGDVFVVRLAGNFPR
;
A
#
# COMPACT_ATOMS: atom_id res chain seq x y z
N MET A 1 -32.43 -40.10 37.03
CA MET A 1 -33.47 -39.05 37.01
C MET A 1 -32.76 -37.71 36.88
N CYS A 2 -32.59 -37.22 35.68
CA CYS A 2 -32.04 -35.89 35.42
C CYS A 2 -33.05 -35.13 34.57
N GLU A 3 -33.93 -34.39 35.25
CA GLU A 3 -34.83 -33.42 34.68
C GLU A 3 -34.12 -32.05 34.57
N HIS A 4 -33.32 -31.83 33.55
CA HIS A 4 -32.93 -30.44 33.21
C HIS A 4 -32.31 -30.43 31.81
N CYS A 5 -33.16 -30.54 30.80
CA CYS A 5 -32.75 -30.15 29.43
C CYS A 5 -33.97 -29.85 28.56
N LYS A 6 -34.67 -28.75 28.87
CA LYS A 6 -35.64 -28.15 27.95
C LYS A 6 -35.43 -26.63 27.91
N THR A 7 -34.30 -26.20 27.42
CA THR A 7 -34.17 -24.84 26.91
C THR A 7 -34.49 -24.86 25.42
N ALA A 8 -35.71 -24.52 25.09
CA ALA A 8 -36.14 -24.32 23.72
C ALA A 8 -35.37 -23.13 23.15
N ARG A 9 -34.49 -23.39 22.19
CA ARG A 9 -33.87 -22.34 21.41
C ARG A 9 -34.93 -21.70 20.50
N PRO A 10 -35.07 -20.37 20.47
CA PRO A 10 -36.00 -19.72 19.56
C PRO A 10 -35.51 -20.00 18.12
N ALA A 11 -36.34 -20.71 17.35
CA ALA A 11 -36.07 -20.96 15.93
C ALA A 11 -36.32 -19.67 15.15
N PHE A 12 -35.28 -18.95 14.81
CA PHE A 12 -35.41 -17.81 13.91
C PHE A 12 -35.74 -18.33 12.50
N SER A 13 -36.96 -18.06 12.06
CA SER A 13 -37.41 -18.37 10.71
C SER A 13 -36.69 -17.49 9.71
N ARG A 14 -36.31 -18.04 8.53
CA ARG A 14 -35.73 -17.27 7.43
C ARG A 14 -36.61 -16.08 7.02
N ARG A 15 -37.90 -16.17 7.19
CA ARG A 15 -38.84 -15.07 6.92
C ARG A 15 -38.71 -13.92 7.93
N SER A 16 -38.43 -14.21 9.21
CA SER A 16 -38.23 -13.20 10.25
C SER A 16 -36.93 -12.42 10.04
N VAL A 17 -35.88 -13.06 9.48
CA VAL A 17 -34.61 -12.41 9.14
C VAL A 17 -34.78 -11.46 7.96
N MET A 18 -35.57 -11.86 6.97
CA MET A 18 -35.80 -11.02 5.78
C MET A 18 -36.67 -9.79 6.08
N ALA A 19 -37.66 -9.94 7.02
CA ALA A 19 -38.48 -8.79 7.44
C ALA A 19 -37.69 -7.78 8.29
N GLY A 20 -36.71 -8.22 9.06
CA GLY A 20 -35.81 -7.35 9.84
C GLY A 20 -34.82 -6.57 8.97
N ALA A 21 -34.35 -7.16 7.87
CA ALA A 21 -33.42 -6.51 6.94
C ALA A 21 -34.07 -5.37 6.13
N ALA A 22 -35.37 -5.53 5.80
CA ALA A 22 -36.08 -4.51 5.04
C ALA A 22 -36.37 -3.22 5.84
N SER A 23 -36.57 -3.34 7.16
CA SER A 23 -36.79 -2.17 8.03
C SER A 23 -35.52 -1.39 8.34
N LEU A 24 -34.35 -2.02 8.31
CA LEU A 24 -33.06 -1.33 8.49
C LEU A 24 -32.61 -0.53 7.25
N LEU A 25 -33.03 -0.96 6.07
CA LEU A 25 -32.72 -0.25 4.81
C LEU A 25 -33.54 1.05 4.63
N ALA A 26 -34.74 1.12 5.20
CA ALA A 26 -35.58 2.32 5.12
C ALA A 26 -35.11 3.44 6.07
N ALA A 27 -34.46 3.12 7.19
CA ALA A 27 -33.96 4.09 8.15
C ALA A 27 -32.61 4.71 7.74
N SER A 28 -31.82 4.05 6.88
CA SER A 28 -30.53 4.55 6.43
C SER A 28 -30.60 5.51 5.23
N ALA A 29 -31.76 5.64 4.60
CA ALA A 29 -31.94 6.53 3.45
C ALA A 29 -32.09 8.02 3.82
N LEU A 30 -32.29 8.35 5.09
CA LEU A 30 -32.56 9.73 5.55
C LEU A 30 -31.36 10.42 6.21
N SER A 31 -30.24 9.78 6.37
CA SER A 31 -29.05 10.38 7.00
C SER A 31 -27.74 10.15 6.23
N VAL A 32 -27.82 10.17 4.89
CA VAL A 32 -26.60 10.41 4.10
C VAL A 32 -26.29 11.91 4.15
N ASN A 33 -26.01 12.43 5.32
CA ASN A 33 -25.15 13.56 5.43
C ASN A 33 -23.82 13.10 4.81
N ARG A 34 -23.53 13.61 3.63
CA ARG A 34 -22.23 13.47 3.00
C ARG A 34 -21.22 14.07 4.00
N VAL A 35 -20.68 13.23 4.86
CA VAL A 35 -19.39 13.50 5.45
C VAL A 35 -18.45 13.45 4.25
N ARG A 36 -18.36 14.58 3.56
CA ARG A 36 -17.23 14.89 2.70
C ARG A 36 -16.04 14.85 3.64
N ALA A 37 -15.35 13.72 3.68
CA ALA A 37 -14.06 13.66 4.30
C ALA A 37 -13.24 14.73 3.57
N GLU A 38 -13.10 15.87 4.23
CA GLU A 38 -12.14 16.90 3.86
C GLU A 38 -10.79 16.19 4.03
N GLN A 39 -10.29 15.68 2.90
CA GLN A 39 -8.93 15.18 2.88
C GLN A 39 -8.07 16.35 3.29
N PRO A 40 -7.27 16.24 4.36
CA PRO A 40 -6.32 17.28 4.67
C PRO A 40 -5.50 17.48 3.39
N GLU A 41 -5.55 18.69 2.84
CA GLU A 41 -4.71 19.09 1.72
C GLU A 41 -3.28 19.04 2.23
N THR A 42 -2.67 17.86 2.15
CA THR A 42 -1.23 17.75 2.31
C THR A 42 -0.64 18.58 1.19
N PRO A 43 0.19 19.59 1.49
CA PRO A 43 0.91 20.29 0.45
C PRO A 43 1.65 19.23 -0.37
N THR A 44 1.21 19.03 -1.61
CA THR A 44 1.82 18.07 -2.52
C THR A 44 3.20 18.61 -2.86
N PRO A 45 4.29 18.09 -2.30
CA PRO A 45 5.61 18.45 -2.79
C PRO A 45 5.66 18.11 -4.28
N PRO A 46 6.42 18.85 -5.08
CA PRO A 46 6.50 18.60 -6.50
C PRO A 46 6.95 17.15 -6.73
N GLN A 47 6.06 16.35 -7.32
CA GLN A 47 6.44 15.03 -7.80
C GLN A 47 7.60 15.23 -8.77
N ASN A 48 8.66 14.40 -8.65
CA ASN A 48 9.87 14.52 -9.45
C ASN A 48 10.61 15.85 -9.26
N ALA A 49 11.10 16.09 -8.05
CA ALA A 49 11.92 17.25 -7.73
C ALA A 49 13.26 17.29 -8.51
N ILE A 50 13.61 16.23 -9.24
CA ILE A 50 14.82 16.13 -10.03
C ILE A 50 14.51 15.83 -11.50
N SER A 51 15.42 16.23 -12.39
CA SER A 51 15.28 15.95 -13.82
C SER A 51 15.45 14.46 -14.14
N PRO A 52 14.90 13.95 -15.26
CA PRO A 52 15.12 12.56 -15.68
C PRO A 52 16.61 12.20 -15.87
N ALA A 53 17.41 13.13 -16.34
CA ALA A 53 18.85 12.94 -16.49
C ALA A 53 19.56 12.77 -15.14
N GLU A 54 19.19 13.58 -14.16
CA GLU A 54 19.71 13.50 -12.80
C GLU A 54 19.26 12.21 -12.10
N ALA A 55 18.00 11.78 -12.29
CA ALA A 55 17.51 10.51 -11.78
C ALA A 55 18.31 9.33 -12.33
N LEU A 56 18.58 9.32 -13.65
CA LEU A 56 19.39 8.29 -14.29
C LEU A 56 20.85 8.31 -13.77
N ASP A 57 21.47 9.47 -13.67
CA ASP A 57 22.81 9.61 -13.11
C ASP A 57 22.90 9.06 -11.67
N ARG A 58 21.91 9.37 -10.85
CA ARG A 58 21.81 8.84 -9.48
C ARG A 58 21.74 7.31 -9.46
N LEU A 59 20.95 6.68 -10.33
CA LEU A 59 20.88 5.23 -10.46
C LEU A 59 22.20 4.63 -10.91
N MET A 60 22.84 5.21 -11.93
CA MET A 60 24.12 4.71 -12.47
C MET A 60 25.24 4.79 -11.43
N LYS A 61 25.30 5.87 -10.66
CA LYS A 61 26.24 6.01 -9.54
C LYS A 61 25.97 4.99 -8.44
N GLY A 62 24.70 4.73 -8.13
CA GLY A 62 24.30 3.70 -7.19
C GLY A 62 24.69 2.31 -7.65
N ASN A 63 24.47 1.99 -8.92
CA ASN A 63 24.87 0.72 -9.49
C ASN A 63 26.40 0.53 -9.48
N ALA A 64 27.17 1.58 -9.75
CA ALA A 64 28.63 1.52 -9.64
C ALA A 64 29.09 1.16 -8.21
N ARG A 65 28.44 1.72 -7.17
CA ARG A 65 28.72 1.34 -5.78
C ARG A 65 28.32 -0.11 -5.48
N TYR A 66 27.18 -0.57 -5.99
CA TYR A 66 26.77 -1.97 -5.85
C TYR A 66 27.78 -2.93 -6.46
N VAL A 67 28.25 -2.66 -7.69
CA VAL A 67 29.27 -3.47 -8.37
C VAL A 67 30.61 -3.46 -7.62
N ALA A 68 30.98 -2.31 -7.07
CA ALA A 68 32.20 -2.16 -6.27
C ALA A 68 32.07 -2.75 -4.85
N ASN A 69 30.89 -3.22 -4.44
CA ASN A 69 30.56 -3.67 -3.09
C ASN A 69 30.85 -2.60 -2.01
N THR A 70 30.54 -1.35 -2.31
CA THR A 70 30.71 -0.19 -1.42
C THR A 70 29.38 0.58 -1.29
N PRO A 71 28.28 -0.08 -0.88
CA PRO A 71 27.00 0.61 -0.77
C PRO A 71 27.05 1.68 0.31
N ASN A 72 26.24 2.71 0.16
CA ASN A 72 26.06 3.73 1.19
C ASN A 72 25.40 3.13 2.43
N GLU A 73 25.81 3.57 3.62
CA GLU A 73 25.07 3.30 4.84
C GLU A 73 23.68 3.93 4.77
N LYS A 74 22.67 3.18 5.21
CA LYS A 74 21.27 3.62 5.18
C LYS A 74 20.62 3.45 6.54
N ASP A 75 20.10 4.53 7.09
CA ASP A 75 19.18 4.45 8.22
C ASP A 75 17.76 4.21 7.72
N PHE A 76 17.31 2.96 7.77
CA PHE A 76 15.96 2.57 7.37
C PHE A 76 14.86 3.07 8.30
N SER A 77 15.21 3.56 9.49
CA SER A 77 14.26 4.15 10.44
C SER A 77 13.97 5.62 10.11
N ALA A 78 14.96 6.34 9.61
CA ALA A 78 14.83 7.73 9.22
C ALA A 78 13.73 7.91 8.16
N GLY A 79 12.89 8.92 8.29
CA GLY A 79 11.79 9.23 7.38
C GLY A 79 10.68 8.17 7.31
N ARG A 80 10.63 7.18 8.22
CA ARG A 80 9.59 6.13 8.19
C ARG A 80 8.19 6.70 8.39
N ALA A 81 8.01 7.63 9.31
CA ALA A 81 6.72 8.27 9.58
C ALA A 81 6.22 9.07 8.37
N GLU A 82 7.11 9.78 7.69
CA GLU A 82 6.80 10.53 6.49
C GLU A 82 6.40 9.60 5.33
N ARG A 83 7.19 8.56 5.08
CA ARG A 83 6.88 7.55 4.05
C ARG A 83 5.61 6.75 4.30
N ALA A 84 5.11 6.69 5.53
CA ALA A 84 3.83 6.07 5.84
C ALA A 84 2.64 6.88 5.30
N VAL A 85 2.82 8.18 5.11
CA VAL A 85 1.78 9.10 4.63
C VAL A 85 1.88 9.28 3.11
N VAL A 86 3.11 9.37 2.58
CA VAL A 86 3.34 9.74 1.18
C VAL A 86 4.67 9.19 0.68
N GLN A 87 4.80 8.99 -0.64
CA GLN A 87 6.05 8.58 -1.29
C GLN A 87 6.33 9.47 -2.51
N TYR A 88 7.62 9.75 -2.74
CA TYR A 88 8.10 10.57 -3.86
C TYR A 88 9.22 9.85 -4.62
N PRO A 89 8.90 8.75 -5.34
CA PRO A 89 9.92 8.01 -6.06
C PRO A 89 10.47 8.85 -7.22
N ILE A 90 11.77 8.81 -7.40
CA ILE A 90 12.46 9.50 -8.49
C ILE A 90 12.41 8.73 -9.82
N VAL A 91 12.06 7.44 -9.77
CA VAL A 91 12.03 6.55 -10.91
C VAL A 91 11.07 5.38 -10.66
N ALA A 92 10.52 4.83 -11.74
CA ALA A 92 9.81 3.55 -11.73
C ALA A 92 10.65 2.47 -12.41
N VAL A 93 10.75 1.29 -11.79
CA VAL A 93 11.47 0.13 -12.32
C VAL A 93 10.52 -1.03 -12.49
N LEU A 94 10.45 -1.58 -13.72
CA LEU A 94 9.76 -2.80 -14.03
C LEU A 94 10.76 -3.95 -14.03
N SER A 95 10.58 -4.97 -13.17
CA SER A 95 11.54 -6.04 -13.01
C SER A 95 10.90 -7.40 -12.73
N CYS A 96 11.69 -8.46 -12.80
CA CYS A 96 11.27 -9.81 -12.38
C CYS A 96 11.13 -9.87 -10.85
N SER A 97 10.26 -10.79 -10.38
CA SER A 97 10.13 -11.15 -8.96
C SER A 97 11.30 -11.98 -8.41
N ASP A 98 12.33 -12.26 -9.20
CA ASP A 98 13.50 -13.03 -8.78
C ASP A 98 14.12 -12.40 -7.51
N SER A 99 14.24 -13.22 -6.45
CA SER A 99 14.68 -12.74 -5.14
C SER A 99 16.17 -12.39 -5.07
N ARG A 100 16.95 -12.83 -6.04
CA ARG A 100 18.40 -12.59 -6.11
C ARG A 100 18.76 -11.19 -6.55
N VAL A 101 17.81 -10.48 -7.20
CA VAL A 101 18.02 -9.15 -7.77
C VAL A 101 16.90 -8.23 -7.29
N SER A 102 17.21 -7.32 -6.37
CA SER A 102 16.32 -6.26 -5.93
C SER A 102 16.77 -4.93 -6.55
N PRO A 103 15.88 -4.21 -7.26
CA PRO A 103 16.24 -2.93 -7.86
C PRO A 103 16.80 -1.93 -6.86
N GLU A 104 16.25 -1.87 -5.66
CA GLU A 104 16.73 -0.96 -4.60
C GLU A 104 18.19 -1.26 -4.21
N LEU A 105 18.56 -2.55 -4.15
CA LEU A 105 19.93 -2.96 -3.83
C LEU A 105 20.88 -2.71 -5.02
N VAL A 106 20.46 -3.11 -6.22
CA VAL A 106 21.27 -2.98 -7.44
C VAL A 106 21.61 -1.53 -7.75
N PHE A 107 20.69 -0.61 -7.45
CA PHE A 107 20.90 0.82 -7.66
C PHE A 107 21.27 1.57 -6.38
N ASP A 108 21.52 0.87 -5.28
CA ASP A 108 21.89 1.43 -3.97
C ASP A 108 20.95 2.58 -3.54
N GLN A 109 19.62 2.36 -3.69
CA GLN A 109 18.58 3.33 -3.31
C GLN A 109 17.94 2.96 -1.97
N GLY A 110 17.36 3.96 -1.32
CA GLY A 110 16.62 3.79 -0.06
C GLY A 110 15.13 3.47 -0.26
N PRO A 111 14.43 3.12 0.84
CA PRO A 111 12.98 2.96 0.80
C PRO A 111 12.27 4.25 0.37
N GLY A 112 11.41 4.16 -0.64
CA GLY A 112 10.67 5.31 -1.17
C GLY A 112 11.34 6.05 -2.32
N ASP A 113 12.62 5.76 -2.63
CA ASP A 113 13.34 6.39 -3.75
C ASP A 113 12.93 5.79 -5.11
N VAL A 114 12.55 4.52 -5.15
CA VAL A 114 12.22 3.80 -6.38
C VAL A 114 10.82 3.19 -6.28
N PHE A 115 9.98 3.43 -7.28
CA PHE A 115 8.71 2.72 -7.43
C PHE A 115 8.94 1.43 -8.21
N VAL A 116 8.79 0.26 -7.55
CA VAL A 116 9.14 -1.03 -8.15
C VAL A 116 7.90 -1.86 -8.43
N VAL A 117 7.74 -2.29 -9.70
CA VAL A 117 6.75 -3.27 -10.13
C VAL A 117 7.46 -4.57 -10.47
N ARG A 118 7.13 -5.66 -9.79
CA ARG A 118 7.78 -6.97 -9.96
C ARG A 118 6.76 -8.05 -10.23
N LEU A 119 6.95 -8.77 -11.32
CA LEU A 119 6.15 -9.92 -11.72
C LEU A 119 7.07 -11.06 -12.16
N ALA A 120 6.64 -12.32 -12.01
CA ALA A 120 7.41 -13.46 -12.47
C ALA A 120 7.58 -13.39 -13.99
N GLY A 121 8.84 -13.43 -14.47
CA GLY A 121 9.14 -13.41 -15.90
C GLY A 121 8.73 -12.11 -16.60
N ASN A 122 8.82 -10.98 -15.91
CA ASN A 122 8.40 -9.67 -16.41
C ASN A 122 9.23 -9.22 -17.60
N PHE A 123 8.76 -9.52 -18.81
CA PHE A 123 9.32 -9.06 -20.07
C PHE A 123 8.31 -8.17 -20.80
N PRO A 124 8.70 -6.98 -21.28
CA PRO A 124 7.89 -6.25 -22.25
C PRO A 124 7.82 -7.09 -23.52
N ARG A 125 6.61 -7.43 -23.94
CA ARG A 125 6.34 -8.05 -25.24
C ARG A 125 6.14 -6.98 -26.29
#